data_32ea86cebb07a3906a7bd86b7aaa0c97
#
_entry.id   32ea86cebb07a3906a7bd86b7aaa0c97
#
_cell.length_a   1.000
_cell.length_b   1.000
_cell.length_c   1.000
_cell.angle_alpha   90.00
_cell.angle_beta   90.00
_cell.angle_gamma   90.00
#
_symmetry.space_group_name_H-M   'P 1'
#
loop_
_entity.id
_entity.type
_entity.pdbx_description
1 polymer ?
#
loop_
_entity_poly.entity_id
_entity_poly.type
_entity_poly.pdbx_seq_one_letter_code
_entity_poly.pdbx_strand_id
1 'polypeptide(L)'
;MLTYVARRSVYAIPIVLGVALVCFMLVHITPGDPLVAVLPADASQELAQQLRAAYGFDRPLPVQFGLWLWRGLHGDLGNSIATGRPVLAEVLRAVSNTVTLAIAAAIIGFSLGLFFGLVAGYFRDTWIDKVATSIAIAGVSVPHYWLGMVLVIIFSVELNWLPAVGAGPSGSGAWSWDWAHLRYLVLPAITTSVIPMGIITRTVRALTGDILSQDFVEALRAKGLRETQVFRHVLKNAAPTALAVMGLQLGYMLGGSILIETVFSWPGSGLLLNSAIFQRDLPLLQGTILVLAMFFVILNLLVDIAQAAIDPRIKRG
;
A
#
# COMPACT_ATOMS: atom_id res chain seq x y z
N MET A 1 -26.70 -2.29 1.14
CA MET A 1 -25.46 -1.92 0.43
C MET A 1 -25.31 -0.41 0.33
N LEU A 2 -26.22 0.32 -0.31
CA LEU A 2 -26.07 1.77 -0.49
C LEU A 2 -25.89 2.52 0.83
N THR A 3 -26.72 2.22 1.83
CA THR A 3 -26.64 2.82 3.18
C THR A 3 -25.31 2.51 3.88
N TYR A 4 -24.80 1.28 3.73
CA TYR A 4 -23.50 0.89 4.28
C TYR A 4 -22.35 1.68 3.63
N VAL A 5 -22.34 1.75 2.30
CA VAL A 5 -21.34 2.53 1.54
C VAL A 5 -21.40 4.01 1.92
N ALA A 6 -22.60 4.60 1.96
CA ALA A 6 -22.78 6.01 2.34
C ALA A 6 -22.26 6.28 3.77
N ARG A 7 -22.59 5.42 4.74
CA ARG A 7 -22.12 5.56 6.13
C ARG A 7 -20.59 5.45 6.22
N ARG A 8 -19.98 4.50 5.50
CA ARG A 8 -18.52 4.33 5.46
C ARG A 8 -17.83 5.53 4.80
N SER A 9 -18.39 6.06 3.71
CA SER A 9 -17.89 7.26 3.05
C SER A 9 -17.94 8.49 3.97
N VAL A 10 -19.04 8.64 4.75
CA VAL A 10 -19.13 9.73 5.73
C VAL A 10 -18.07 9.61 6.83
N TYR A 11 -17.79 8.39 7.31
CA TYR A 11 -16.70 8.19 8.29
C TYR A 11 -15.29 8.41 7.72
N ALA A 12 -15.12 8.31 6.42
CA ALA A 12 -13.85 8.61 5.77
C ALA A 12 -13.53 10.12 5.77
N ILE A 13 -14.54 10.99 5.73
CA ILE A 13 -14.36 12.44 5.67
C ILE A 13 -13.54 12.99 6.85
N PRO A 14 -13.89 12.73 8.13
CA PRO A 14 -13.08 13.23 9.25
C PRO A 14 -11.65 12.67 9.26
N ILE A 15 -11.43 11.46 8.76
CA ILE A 15 -10.08 10.89 8.66
C ILE A 15 -9.26 11.69 7.64
N VAL A 16 -9.81 11.93 6.45
CA VAL A 16 -9.14 12.72 5.40
C VAL A 16 -8.87 14.15 5.87
N LEU A 17 -9.84 14.78 6.53
CA LEU A 17 -9.67 16.13 7.09
C LEU A 17 -8.62 16.16 8.20
N GLY A 18 -8.57 15.14 9.07
CA GLY A 18 -7.55 15.01 10.10
C GLY A 18 -6.15 14.89 9.51
N VAL A 19 -5.98 14.04 8.49
CA VAL A 19 -4.70 13.92 7.78
C VAL A 19 -4.34 15.23 7.07
N ALA A 20 -5.28 15.86 6.39
CA ALA A 20 -5.07 17.14 5.73
C ALA A 20 -4.62 18.23 6.74
N LEU A 21 -5.23 18.25 7.92
CA LEU A 21 -4.83 19.19 8.99
C LEU A 21 -3.42 18.91 9.49
N VAL A 22 -3.06 17.64 9.71
CA VAL A 22 -1.69 17.23 10.10
C VAL A 22 -0.68 17.63 9.02
N CYS A 23 -0.96 17.33 7.75
CA CYS A 23 -0.10 17.73 6.63
C CYS A 23 0.09 19.26 6.55
N PHE A 24 -0.98 20.01 6.74
CA PHE A 24 -0.90 21.46 6.77
C PHE A 24 -0.07 21.97 7.95
N MET A 25 -0.27 21.42 9.15
CA MET A 25 0.48 21.79 10.34
C MET A 25 1.98 21.48 10.24
N LEU A 26 2.37 20.41 9.55
CA LEU A 26 3.80 20.05 9.37
C LEU A 26 4.62 21.21 8.79
N VAL A 27 4.07 21.96 7.83
CA VAL A 27 4.76 23.13 7.26
C VAL A 27 4.89 24.26 8.26
N HIS A 28 3.88 24.46 9.11
CA HIS A 28 3.87 25.58 10.07
C HIS A 28 4.67 25.28 11.34
N ILE A 29 4.91 24.01 11.67
CA ILE A 29 5.76 23.59 12.80
C ILE A 29 7.24 23.56 12.38
N THR A 30 7.52 23.34 11.10
CA THR A 30 8.89 23.33 10.58
C THR A 30 9.51 24.71 10.74
N PRO A 31 10.70 24.84 11.35
CA PRO A 31 11.36 26.14 11.50
C PRO A 31 11.66 26.76 10.12
N GLY A 32 11.18 27.96 9.89
CA GLY A 32 11.37 28.72 8.64
C GLY A 32 10.09 29.42 8.20
N ASP A 33 10.24 30.38 7.27
CA ASP A 33 9.08 31.03 6.63
C ASP A 33 8.53 30.08 5.55
N PRO A 34 7.24 29.68 5.61
CA PRO A 34 6.61 28.85 4.59
C PRO A 34 6.73 29.44 3.17
N LEU A 35 6.92 30.74 3.07
CA LEU A 35 7.12 31.43 1.80
C LEU A 35 8.42 31.02 1.11
N VAL A 36 9.47 30.68 1.87
CA VAL A 36 10.76 30.22 1.30
C VAL A 36 10.56 28.94 0.48
N ALA A 37 9.55 28.15 0.80
CA ALA A 37 9.20 26.94 0.07
C ALA A 37 8.60 27.18 -1.33
N VAL A 38 8.14 28.39 -1.62
CA VAL A 38 7.50 28.75 -2.90
C VAL A 38 8.21 29.92 -3.61
N LEU A 39 9.25 30.49 -2.98
CA LEU A 39 10.03 31.58 -3.53
C LEU A 39 11.23 31.07 -4.32
N PRO A 40 11.44 31.54 -5.58
CA PRO A 40 12.72 31.40 -6.26
C PRO A 40 13.87 31.99 -5.43
N ALA A 41 15.06 31.41 -5.52
CA ALA A 41 16.22 31.82 -4.71
C ALA A 41 16.64 33.28 -4.95
N ASP A 42 16.28 33.86 -6.09
CA ASP A 42 16.55 35.22 -6.55
C ASP A 42 15.32 36.14 -6.55
N ALA A 43 14.27 35.75 -5.83
CA ALA A 43 13.00 36.48 -5.83
C ALA A 43 13.13 37.89 -5.22
N SER A 44 12.53 38.86 -5.90
CA SER A 44 12.43 40.24 -5.36
C SER A 44 11.48 40.28 -4.15
N GLN A 45 11.65 41.32 -3.30
CA GLN A 45 10.74 41.55 -2.17
C GLN A 45 9.29 41.79 -2.61
N GLU A 46 9.09 42.38 -3.80
CA GLU A 46 7.77 42.60 -4.37
C GLU A 46 7.10 41.28 -4.75
N LEU A 47 7.83 40.35 -5.40
CA LEU A 47 7.36 39.03 -5.72
C LEU A 47 7.04 38.22 -4.44
N ALA A 48 7.87 38.36 -3.41
CA ALA A 48 7.62 37.73 -2.11
C ALA A 48 6.32 38.21 -1.47
N GLN A 49 6.02 39.52 -1.52
CA GLN A 49 4.77 40.06 -1.00
C GLN A 49 3.56 39.63 -1.84
N GLN A 50 3.68 39.62 -3.16
CA GLN A 50 2.62 39.13 -4.05
C GLN A 50 2.30 37.65 -3.80
N LEU A 51 3.31 36.79 -3.67
CA LEU A 51 3.14 35.37 -3.38
C LEU A 51 2.57 35.16 -1.97
N ARG A 52 3.03 35.96 -0.97
CA ARG A 52 2.47 35.89 0.39
C ARG A 52 0.97 36.21 0.40
N ALA A 53 0.52 37.24 -0.31
CA ALA A 53 -0.89 37.58 -0.46
C ALA A 53 -1.66 36.54 -1.28
N ALA A 54 -1.07 36.03 -2.39
CA ALA A 54 -1.69 35.04 -3.28
C ALA A 54 -1.90 33.69 -2.59
N TYR A 55 -0.95 33.28 -1.75
CA TYR A 55 -1.05 32.03 -0.98
C TYR A 55 -1.80 32.25 0.35
N GLY A 56 -2.07 33.49 0.74
CA GLY A 56 -2.79 33.82 1.96
C GLY A 56 -1.98 33.64 3.24
N PHE A 57 -0.63 33.64 3.16
CA PHE A 57 0.26 33.48 4.31
C PHE A 57 0.22 34.68 5.27
N ASP A 58 -0.44 35.77 4.87
CA ASP A 58 -0.77 36.94 5.69
C ASP A 58 -2.04 36.76 6.53
N ARG A 59 -2.80 35.68 6.31
CA ARG A 59 -4.09 35.42 6.94
C ARG A 59 -3.97 34.51 8.18
N PRO A 60 -4.98 34.51 9.08
CA PRO A 60 -5.00 33.54 10.19
C PRO A 60 -4.94 32.09 9.72
N LEU A 61 -4.27 31.22 10.48
CA LEU A 61 -4.05 29.79 10.13
C LEU A 61 -5.33 29.04 9.68
N PRO A 62 -6.52 29.22 10.31
CA PRO A 62 -7.73 28.54 9.83
C PRO A 62 -8.13 28.92 8.41
N VAL A 63 -7.89 30.21 8.04
CA VAL A 63 -8.17 30.71 6.68
C VAL A 63 -7.17 30.14 5.68
N GLN A 64 -5.88 30.09 6.06
CA GLN A 64 -4.84 29.48 5.24
C GLN A 64 -5.16 28.00 4.98
N PHE A 65 -5.55 27.25 6.01
CA PHE A 65 -5.96 25.85 5.88
C PHE A 65 -7.14 25.68 4.92
N GLY A 66 -8.17 26.52 5.07
CA GLY A 66 -9.33 26.50 4.17
C GLY A 66 -8.96 26.77 2.71
N LEU A 67 -8.10 27.75 2.45
CA LEU A 67 -7.61 28.07 1.09
C LEU A 67 -6.75 26.95 0.52
N TRP A 68 -5.85 26.37 1.33
CA TRP A 68 -5.01 25.26 0.91
C TRP A 68 -5.85 24.01 0.59
N LEU A 69 -6.82 23.68 1.44
CA LEU A 69 -7.72 22.55 1.22
C LEU A 69 -8.58 22.78 -0.05
N TRP A 70 -9.07 24.00 -0.25
CA TRP A 70 -9.84 24.35 -1.45
C TRP A 70 -9.03 24.16 -2.73
N ARG A 71 -7.78 24.63 -2.77
CA ARG A 71 -6.87 24.39 -3.91
C ARG A 71 -6.63 22.91 -4.13
N GLY A 72 -6.32 22.16 -3.06
CA GLY A 72 -6.11 20.71 -3.13
C GLY A 72 -7.32 19.95 -3.70
N LEU A 73 -8.54 20.35 -3.33
CA LEU A 73 -9.78 19.78 -3.90
C LEU A 73 -9.95 20.07 -5.40
N HIS A 74 -9.35 21.15 -5.92
CA HIS A 74 -9.32 21.48 -7.34
C HIS A 74 -8.09 20.94 -8.07
N GLY A 75 -7.27 20.11 -7.40
CA GLY A 75 -6.10 19.48 -7.98
C GLY A 75 -4.84 20.35 -8.00
N ASP A 76 -4.87 21.52 -7.34
CA ASP A 76 -3.70 22.38 -7.18
C ASP A 76 -3.01 22.08 -5.84
N LEU A 77 -1.96 21.25 -5.88
CA LEU A 77 -1.07 20.95 -4.75
C LEU A 77 0.22 21.77 -4.79
N GLY A 78 0.32 22.74 -5.70
CA GLY A 78 1.52 23.55 -5.93
C GLY A 78 2.55 22.83 -6.78
N ASN A 79 3.76 23.43 -6.84
CA ASN A 79 4.90 22.88 -7.55
C ASN A 79 5.98 22.39 -6.57
N SER A 80 6.69 21.33 -6.94
CA SER A 80 7.88 20.87 -6.25
C SER A 80 8.97 21.94 -6.29
N ILE A 81 9.61 22.20 -5.17
CA ILE A 81 10.71 23.16 -5.08
C ILE A 81 11.95 22.63 -5.82
N ALA A 82 12.19 21.34 -5.69
CA ALA A 82 13.38 20.69 -6.25
C ALA A 82 13.30 20.52 -7.77
N THR A 83 12.10 20.17 -8.30
CA THR A 83 11.93 19.85 -9.73
C THR A 83 11.20 20.94 -10.52
N GLY A 84 10.52 21.88 -9.87
CA GLY A 84 9.65 22.88 -10.50
C GLY A 84 8.39 22.30 -11.13
N ARG A 85 8.13 21.00 -11.01
CA ARG A 85 7.00 20.32 -11.65
C ARG A 85 5.75 20.34 -10.76
N PRO A 86 4.54 20.25 -11.37
CA PRO A 86 3.31 20.13 -10.60
C PRO A 86 3.30 18.90 -9.69
N VAL A 87 3.12 19.11 -8.40
CA VAL A 87 3.15 18.06 -7.36
C VAL A 87 2.15 16.94 -7.65
N LEU A 88 0.91 17.30 -8.02
CA LEU A 88 -0.13 16.29 -8.30
C LEU A 88 0.30 15.31 -9.40
N ALA A 89 0.91 15.79 -10.47
CA ALA A 89 1.35 14.94 -11.58
C ALA A 89 2.47 13.96 -11.17
N GLU A 90 3.44 14.44 -10.37
CA GLU A 90 4.53 13.60 -9.84
C GLU A 90 3.99 12.53 -8.88
N VAL A 91 3.11 12.93 -7.97
CA VAL A 91 2.52 12.02 -6.98
C VAL A 91 1.64 10.96 -7.63
N LEU A 92 0.76 11.34 -8.57
CA LEU A 92 -0.10 10.36 -9.26
C LEU A 92 0.71 9.33 -10.06
N ARG A 93 1.81 9.76 -10.70
CA ARG A 93 2.72 8.84 -11.37
C ARG A 93 3.37 7.87 -10.38
N ALA A 94 3.89 8.38 -9.28
CA ALA A 94 4.52 7.57 -8.25
C ALA A 94 3.54 6.60 -7.59
N VAL A 95 2.32 7.03 -7.27
CA VAL A 95 1.24 6.17 -6.75
C VAL A 95 0.90 5.06 -7.75
N SER A 96 0.81 5.35 -9.04
CA SER A 96 0.58 4.32 -10.07
C SER A 96 1.65 3.23 -10.05
N ASN A 97 2.93 3.60 -9.89
CA ASN A 97 4.03 2.65 -9.79
C ASN A 97 3.97 1.83 -8.49
N THR A 98 3.65 2.45 -7.36
CA THR A 98 3.43 1.74 -6.09
C THR A 98 2.28 0.75 -6.18
N VAL A 99 1.16 1.14 -6.81
CA VAL A 99 0.02 0.24 -7.04
C VAL A 99 0.40 -0.95 -7.91
N THR A 100 1.18 -0.72 -8.96
CA THR A 100 1.68 -1.79 -9.83
C THR A 100 2.52 -2.80 -9.03
N LEU A 101 3.45 -2.31 -8.20
CA LEU A 101 4.26 -3.15 -7.31
C LEU A 101 3.38 -3.90 -6.30
N ALA A 102 2.45 -3.21 -5.65
CA ALA A 102 1.56 -3.79 -4.65
C ALA A 102 0.66 -4.88 -5.25
N ILE A 103 0.10 -4.68 -6.45
CA ILE A 103 -0.70 -5.69 -7.14
C ILE A 103 0.15 -6.93 -7.49
N ALA A 104 1.34 -6.73 -8.06
CA ALA A 104 2.23 -7.84 -8.39
C ALA A 104 2.63 -8.64 -7.15
N ALA A 105 3.01 -7.94 -6.08
CA ALA A 105 3.35 -8.56 -4.80
C ALA A 105 2.13 -9.25 -4.14
N ALA A 106 0.93 -8.65 -4.24
CA ALA A 106 -0.30 -9.26 -3.73
C ALA A 106 -0.65 -10.55 -4.48
N ILE A 107 -0.53 -10.57 -5.80
CA ILE A 107 -0.75 -11.79 -6.60
C ILE A 107 0.17 -12.92 -6.11
N ILE A 108 1.46 -12.65 -5.91
CA ILE A 108 2.42 -13.63 -5.42
C ILE A 108 2.11 -14.01 -3.97
N GLY A 109 2.07 -13.03 -3.08
CA GLY A 109 1.97 -13.26 -1.64
C GLY A 109 0.63 -13.87 -1.22
N PHE A 110 -0.48 -13.42 -1.85
CA PHE A 110 -1.82 -13.95 -1.54
C PHE A 110 -2.02 -15.35 -2.10
N SER A 111 -1.56 -15.61 -3.32
CA SER A 111 -1.66 -16.94 -3.92
C SER A 111 -0.84 -17.97 -3.13
N LEU A 112 0.41 -17.66 -2.83
CA LEU A 112 1.27 -18.56 -2.05
C LEU A 112 0.79 -18.67 -0.59
N GLY A 113 0.36 -17.56 0.00
CA GLY A 113 -0.17 -17.55 1.36
C GLY A 113 -1.44 -18.38 1.52
N LEU A 114 -2.37 -18.27 0.58
CA LEU A 114 -3.56 -19.12 0.52
C LEU A 114 -3.19 -20.58 0.32
N PHE A 115 -2.33 -20.87 -0.66
CA PHE A 115 -1.91 -22.24 -0.96
C PHE A 115 -1.27 -22.91 0.25
N PHE A 116 -0.22 -22.31 0.81
CA PHE A 116 0.46 -22.87 1.98
C PHE A 116 -0.43 -22.93 3.21
N GLY A 117 -1.29 -21.92 3.43
CA GLY A 117 -2.21 -21.90 4.56
C GLY A 117 -3.28 -22.99 4.47
N LEU A 118 -3.87 -23.21 3.30
CA LEU A 118 -4.86 -24.26 3.07
C LEU A 118 -4.23 -25.66 3.21
N VAL A 119 -3.06 -25.86 2.62
CA VAL A 119 -2.33 -27.13 2.70
C VAL A 119 -1.93 -27.43 4.14
N ALA A 120 -1.34 -26.47 4.84
CA ALA A 120 -0.95 -26.63 6.23
C ALA A 120 -2.14 -26.87 7.18
N GLY A 121 -3.25 -26.17 6.95
CA GLY A 121 -4.48 -26.35 7.75
C GLY A 121 -5.17 -27.69 7.50
N TYR A 122 -5.16 -28.18 6.27
CA TYR A 122 -5.72 -29.49 5.91
C TYR A 122 -4.88 -30.65 6.46
N PHE A 123 -3.55 -30.55 6.35
CA PHE A 123 -2.60 -31.55 6.88
C PHE A 123 -2.06 -31.15 8.26
N ARG A 124 -2.92 -30.63 9.11
CA ARG A 124 -2.56 -30.14 10.45
C ARG A 124 -1.80 -31.21 11.24
N ASP A 125 -0.79 -30.75 12.01
CA ASP A 125 0.08 -31.57 12.88
C ASP A 125 1.01 -32.57 12.15
N THR A 126 1.02 -32.56 10.81
CA THR A 126 1.95 -33.35 10.00
C THR A 126 3.24 -32.58 9.71
N TRP A 127 4.22 -33.25 9.07
CA TRP A 127 5.46 -32.61 8.62
C TRP A 127 5.20 -31.52 7.56
N ILE A 128 4.15 -31.66 6.72
CA ILE A 128 3.76 -30.69 5.70
C ILE A 128 3.37 -29.38 6.37
N ASP A 129 2.54 -29.45 7.42
CA ASP A 129 2.16 -28.30 8.23
C ASP A 129 3.38 -27.61 8.85
N LYS A 130 4.28 -28.40 9.45
CA LYS A 130 5.49 -27.88 10.07
C LYS A 130 6.38 -27.14 9.07
N VAL A 131 6.58 -27.67 7.88
CA VAL A 131 7.39 -27.04 6.82
C VAL A 131 6.73 -25.75 6.33
N ALA A 132 5.45 -25.79 5.98
CA ALA A 132 4.73 -24.60 5.50
C ALA A 132 4.70 -23.50 6.55
N THR A 133 4.46 -23.84 7.81
CA THR A 133 4.47 -22.87 8.93
C THR A 133 5.86 -22.32 9.19
N SER A 134 6.92 -23.14 9.09
CA SER A 134 8.30 -22.67 9.25
C SER A 134 8.70 -21.69 8.16
N ILE A 135 8.33 -21.93 6.90
CA ILE A 135 8.53 -20.99 5.79
C ILE A 135 7.79 -19.67 6.04
N ALA A 136 6.54 -19.77 6.49
CA ALA A 136 5.73 -18.58 6.81
C ALA A 136 6.34 -17.75 7.94
N ILE A 137 6.82 -18.40 9.02
CA ILE A 137 7.46 -17.71 10.15
C ILE A 137 8.79 -17.08 9.71
N ALA A 138 9.63 -17.83 8.99
CA ALA A 138 10.90 -17.31 8.47
C ALA A 138 10.67 -16.06 7.61
N GLY A 139 9.69 -16.10 6.72
CA GLY A 139 9.35 -14.96 5.86
C GLY A 139 8.94 -13.70 6.63
N VAL A 140 8.22 -13.84 7.74
CA VAL A 140 7.82 -12.68 8.57
C VAL A 140 8.95 -12.22 9.49
N SER A 141 9.86 -13.10 9.87
CA SER A 141 10.94 -12.81 10.82
C SER A 141 12.12 -12.09 10.17
N VAL A 142 12.33 -12.28 8.88
CA VAL A 142 13.43 -11.65 8.14
C VAL A 142 13.03 -10.21 7.75
N PRO A 143 13.86 -9.19 8.03
CA PRO A 143 13.59 -7.84 7.55
C PRO A 143 13.51 -7.83 6.02
N HIS A 144 12.36 -7.43 5.47
CA HIS A 144 12.11 -7.50 4.02
C HIS A 144 13.11 -6.67 3.19
N TYR A 145 13.56 -5.50 3.67
CA TYR A 145 14.59 -4.71 2.99
C TYR A 145 15.94 -5.47 2.91
N TRP A 146 16.32 -6.21 3.98
CA TRP A 146 17.52 -7.04 3.98
C TRP A 146 17.38 -8.20 2.98
N LEU A 147 16.21 -8.86 2.95
CA LEU A 147 15.91 -9.88 1.95
C LEU A 147 16.04 -9.31 0.54
N GLY A 148 15.53 -8.10 0.30
CA GLY A 148 15.67 -7.41 -0.98
C GLY A 148 17.13 -7.25 -1.40
N MET A 149 17.98 -6.79 -0.49
CA MET A 149 19.42 -6.65 -0.75
C MET A 149 20.09 -8.00 -1.07
N VAL A 150 19.76 -9.06 -0.34
CA VAL A 150 20.28 -10.42 -0.60
C VAL A 150 19.84 -10.91 -1.98
N LEU A 151 18.57 -10.71 -2.35
CA LEU A 151 18.07 -11.09 -3.67
C LEU A 151 18.75 -10.31 -4.80
N VAL A 152 19.04 -9.03 -4.60
CA VAL A 152 19.82 -8.22 -5.55
C VAL A 152 21.24 -8.80 -5.71
N ILE A 153 21.92 -9.13 -4.63
CA ILE A 153 23.26 -9.73 -4.69
C ILE A 153 23.23 -11.02 -5.50
N ILE A 154 22.30 -11.94 -5.17
CA ILE A 154 22.23 -13.24 -5.82
C ILE A 154 21.80 -13.13 -7.29
N PHE A 155 20.66 -12.49 -7.56
CA PHE A 155 20.05 -12.54 -8.88
C PHE A 155 20.51 -11.45 -9.85
N SER A 156 21.02 -10.34 -9.33
CA SER A 156 21.50 -9.25 -10.19
C SER A 156 23.01 -9.24 -10.33
N VAL A 157 23.75 -9.40 -9.21
CA VAL A 157 25.22 -9.28 -9.23
C VAL A 157 25.86 -10.60 -9.61
N GLU A 158 25.54 -11.70 -8.93
CA GLU A 158 26.19 -12.99 -9.14
C GLU A 158 25.67 -13.71 -10.40
N LEU A 159 24.34 -13.78 -10.57
CA LEU A 159 23.74 -14.53 -11.66
C LEU A 159 23.45 -13.69 -12.91
N ASN A 160 23.42 -12.37 -12.81
CA ASN A 160 23.06 -11.45 -13.92
C ASN A 160 21.70 -11.80 -14.60
N TRP A 161 20.76 -12.36 -13.84
CA TRP A 161 19.47 -12.78 -14.40
C TRP A 161 18.44 -11.64 -14.41
N LEU A 162 18.44 -10.80 -13.37
CA LEU A 162 17.44 -9.76 -13.16
C LEU A 162 18.12 -8.42 -12.85
N PRO A 163 17.54 -7.30 -13.26
CA PRO A 163 18.08 -5.98 -12.95
C PRO A 163 17.99 -5.66 -11.45
N ALA A 164 18.97 -4.92 -10.94
CA ALA A 164 19.07 -4.57 -9.52
C ALA A 164 18.12 -3.44 -9.11
N VAL A 165 18.01 -2.39 -9.93
CA VAL A 165 17.35 -1.12 -9.58
C VAL A 165 16.59 -0.51 -10.77
N GLY A 166 15.62 0.34 -10.47
CA GLY A 166 14.83 1.06 -11.45
C GLY A 166 13.50 0.38 -11.81
N ALA A 167 12.78 0.95 -12.76
CA ALA A 167 11.51 0.42 -13.26
C ALA A 167 11.53 0.10 -14.77
N GLY A 168 12.68 0.22 -15.41
CA GLY A 168 12.81 -0.06 -16.84
C GLY A 168 14.24 0.17 -17.34
N PRO A 169 14.54 -0.20 -18.62
CA PRO A 169 15.91 -0.21 -19.18
C PRO A 169 16.60 1.16 -19.18
N SER A 170 15.83 2.24 -19.19
CA SER A 170 16.34 3.62 -19.21
C SER A 170 16.25 4.32 -17.87
N GLY A 171 16.05 3.59 -16.77
CA GLY A 171 15.76 4.19 -15.47
C GLY A 171 14.46 4.99 -15.45
N SER A 172 13.58 4.76 -16.43
CA SER A 172 12.38 5.54 -16.67
C SER A 172 11.41 5.45 -15.49
N GLY A 173 10.99 6.60 -14.98
CA GLY A 173 9.91 6.68 -14.01
C GLY A 173 8.53 6.30 -14.56
N ALA A 174 8.45 5.90 -15.83
CA ALA A 174 7.23 5.45 -16.49
C ALA A 174 7.25 3.93 -16.66
N TRP A 175 6.25 3.28 -16.09
CA TRP A 175 6.03 1.85 -16.23
C TRP A 175 5.36 1.54 -17.57
N SER A 176 5.77 0.46 -18.24
CA SER A 176 5.07 -0.13 -19.38
C SER A 176 4.96 -1.64 -19.24
N TRP A 177 3.89 -2.23 -19.82
CA TRP A 177 3.60 -3.66 -19.75
C TRP A 177 4.32 -4.43 -20.86
N ASP A 178 5.66 -4.43 -20.82
CA ASP A 178 6.52 -5.20 -21.69
C ASP A 178 7.53 -6.05 -20.91
N TRP A 179 8.15 -7.00 -21.56
CA TRP A 179 9.10 -7.91 -20.92
C TRP A 179 10.31 -7.17 -20.31
N ALA A 180 10.74 -6.10 -20.93
CA ALA A 180 11.88 -5.32 -20.46
C ALA A 180 11.58 -4.67 -19.09
N HIS A 181 10.36 -4.13 -18.90
CA HIS A 181 9.94 -3.55 -17.62
C HIS A 181 9.56 -4.63 -16.60
N LEU A 182 8.89 -5.72 -17.02
CA LEU A 182 8.51 -6.81 -16.09
C LEU A 182 9.71 -7.38 -15.33
N ARG A 183 10.89 -7.46 -15.93
CA ARG A 183 12.10 -7.95 -15.26
C ARG A 183 12.49 -7.09 -14.05
N TYR A 184 12.24 -5.79 -14.08
CA TYR A 184 12.51 -4.88 -12.96
C TYR A 184 11.50 -5.02 -11.82
N LEU A 185 10.30 -5.54 -12.09
CA LEU A 185 9.26 -5.74 -11.10
C LEU A 185 9.45 -7.01 -10.27
N VAL A 186 10.16 -8.03 -10.79
CA VAL A 186 10.23 -9.38 -10.20
C VAL A 186 10.80 -9.34 -8.77
N LEU A 187 12.01 -8.80 -8.58
CA LEU A 187 12.66 -8.80 -7.28
C LEU A 187 11.92 -7.93 -6.24
N PRO A 188 11.51 -6.69 -6.56
CA PRO A 188 10.70 -5.89 -5.64
C PRO A 188 9.38 -6.58 -5.27
N ALA A 189 8.68 -7.19 -6.24
CA ALA A 189 7.41 -7.87 -5.98
C ALA A 189 7.57 -9.11 -5.09
N ILE A 190 8.57 -9.95 -5.33
CA ILE A 190 8.89 -11.09 -4.45
C ILE A 190 9.19 -10.58 -3.04
N THR A 191 10.08 -9.60 -2.91
CA THR A 191 10.48 -9.06 -1.60
C THR A 191 9.28 -8.51 -0.83
N THR A 192 8.42 -7.72 -1.48
CA THR A 192 7.21 -7.15 -0.88
C THR A 192 6.18 -8.21 -0.51
N SER A 193 6.13 -9.34 -1.24
CA SER A 193 5.13 -10.41 -1.05
C SER A 193 5.37 -11.29 0.17
N VAL A 194 6.58 -11.35 0.70
CA VAL A 194 6.99 -12.35 1.72
C VAL A 194 6.24 -12.16 3.05
N ILE A 195 6.11 -10.93 3.55
CA ILE A 195 5.38 -10.66 4.79
C ILE A 195 3.89 -10.99 4.67
N PRO A 196 3.15 -10.48 3.66
CA PRO A 196 1.76 -10.87 3.45
C PRO A 196 1.57 -12.37 3.27
N MET A 197 2.44 -13.05 2.51
CA MET A 197 2.43 -14.50 2.35
C MET A 197 2.47 -15.20 3.72
N GLY A 198 3.41 -14.82 4.58
CA GLY A 198 3.56 -15.45 5.89
C GLY A 198 2.36 -15.21 6.83
N ILE A 199 1.82 -13.99 6.85
CA ILE A 199 0.65 -13.64 7.67
C ILE A 199 -0.59 -14.40 7.18
N ILE A 200 -0.84 -14.43 5.87
CA ILE A 200 -1.98 -15.12 5.26
C ILE A 200 -1.86 -16.63 5.48
N THR A 201 -0.66 -17.21 5.29
CA THR A 201 -0.43 -18.63 5.55
C THR A 201 -0.85 -19.01 6.96
N ARG A 202 -0.39 -18.29 7.98
CA ARG A 202 -0.72 -18.59 9.38
C ARG A 202 -2.20 -18.42 9.67
N THR A 203 -2.81 -17.35 9.17
CA THR A 203 -4.24 -17.09 9.39
C THR A 203 -5.10 -18.14 8.72
N VAL A 204 -4.84 -18.44 7.46
CA VAL A 204 -5.60 -19.42 6.68
C VAL A 204 -5.41 -20.84 7.22
N ARG A 205 -4.20 -21.17 7.69
CA ARG A 205 -3.93 -22.46 8.38
C ARG A 205 -4.83 -22.61 9.62
N ALA A 206 -4.85 -21.59 10.49
CA ALA A 206 -5.66 -21.62 11.69
C ALA A 206 -7.15 -21.77 11.36
N LEU A 207 -7.66 -20.92 10.46
CA LEU A 207 -9.05 -20.96 10.01
C LEU A 207 -9.43 -22.33 9.41
N THR A 208 -8.59 -22.87 8.54
CA THR A 208 -8.85 -24.17 7.89
C THR A 208 -8.90 -25.30 8.92
N GLY A 209 -7.93 -25.33 9.86
CA GLY A 209 -7.91 -26.33 10.93
C GLY A 209 -9.13 -26.25 11.85
N ASP A 210 -9.50 -25.01 12.24
CA ASP A 210 -10.65 -24.79 13.12
C ASP A 210 -11.98 -25.14 12.45
N ILE A 211 -12.13 -24.85 11.15
CA ILE A 211 -13.35 -25.21 10.40
C ILE A 211 -13.42 -26.74 10.20
N LEU A 212 -12.30 -27.40 9.91
CA LEU A 212 -12.26 -28.86 9.73
C LEU A 212 -12.64 -29.63 11.00
N SER A 213 -12.47 -29.05 12.19
CA SER A 213 -12.83 -29.64 13.47
C SER A 213 -14.30 -29.39 13.90
N GLN A 214 -15.10 -28.70 13.09
CA GLN A 214 -16.49 -28.41 13.42
C GLN A 214 -17.44 -29.57 13.07
N ASP A 215 -18.47 -29.77 13.89
CA ASP A 215 -19.46 -30.85 13.76
C ASP A 215 -20.15 -30.90 12.40
N PHE A 216 -20.35 -29.74 11.73
CA PHE A 216 -20.95 -29.73 10.41
C PHE A 216 -20.08 -30.45 9.36
N VAL A 217 -18.75 -30.45 9.52
CA VAL A 217 -17.84 -31.16 8.61
C VAL A 217 -17.98 -32.66 8.77
N GLU A 218 -18.13 -33.15 10.01
CA GLU A 218 -18.43 -34.55 10.28
C GLU A 218 -19.80 -34.94 9.72
N ALA A 219 -20.80 -34.07 9.88
CA ALA A 219 -22.12 -34.28 9.29
C ALA A 219 -22.09 -34.36 7.75
N LEU A 220 -21.23 -33.57 7.08
CA LEU A 220 -21.06 -33.65 5.62
C LEU A 220 -20.42 -34.99 5.21
N ARG A 221 -19.42 -35.46 5.95
CA ARG A 221 -18.80 -36.76 5.72
C ARG A 221 -19.78 -37.92 5.98
N ALA A 222 -20.56 -37.85 7.06
CA ALA A 222 -21.60 -38.83 7.37
C ALA A 222 -22.71 -38.90 6.29
N LYS A 223 -22.96 -37.79 5.59
CA LYS A 223 -23.87 -37.75 4.43
C LYS A 223 -23.26 -38.31 3.14
N GLY A 224 -22.00 -38.79 3.18
CA GLY A 224 -21.34 -39.41 2.04
C GLY A 224 -20.72 -38.41 1.03
N LEU A 225 -20.52 -37.14 1.41
CA LEU A 225 -19.83 -36.18 0.53
C LEU A 225 -18.36 -36.55 0.37
N ARG A 226 -17.86 -36.40 -0.86
CA ARG A 226 -16.43 -36.61 -1.16
C ARG A 226 -15.59 -35.52 -0.49
N GLU A 227 -14.35 -35.82 -0.11
CA GLU A 227 -13.45 -34.86 0.53
C GLU A 227 -13.27 -33.55 -0.27
N THR A 228 -13.30 -33.60 -1.59
CA THR A 228 -13.26 -32.39 -2.46
C THR A 228 -14.50 -31.49 -2.27
N GLN A 229 -15.65 -32.09 -2.01
CA GLN A 229 -16.90 -31.35 -1.74
C GLN A 229 -16.85 -30.75 -0.32
N VAL A 230 -16.39 -31.53 0.66
CA VAL A 230 -16.15 -31.07 2.03
C VAL A 230 -15.18 -29.89 2.02
N PHE A 231 -14.04 -30.00 1.32
CA PHE A 231 -13.06 -28.93 1.21
C PHE A 231 -13.63 -27.66 0.57
N ARG A 232 -14.51 -27.79 -0.43
CA ARG A 232 -15.22 -26.63 -1.00
C ARG A 232 -16.08 -25.88 0.05
N HIS A 233 -16.72 -26.62 0.95
CA HIS A 233 -17.46 -26.02 2.06
C HIS A 233 -16.53 -25.33 3.05
N VAL A 234 -15.39 -25.93 3.37
CA VAL A 234 -14.35 -25.31 4.22
C VAL A 234 -13.85 -24.00 3.60
N LEU A 235 -13.48 -24.00 2.32
CA LEU A 235 -13.05 -22.80 1.60
C LEU A 235 -14.09 -21.69 1.65
N LYS A 236 -15.37 -22.02 1.42
CA LYS A 236 -16.45 -21.04 1.44
C LYS A 236 -16.63 -20.40 2.82
N ASN A 237 -16.41 -21.16 3.89
CA ASN A 237 -16.49 -20.64 5.26
C ASN A 237 -15.23 -19.86 5.67
N ALA A 238 -14.05 -20.20 5.16
CA ALA A 238 -12.80 -19.49 5.42
C ALA A 238 -12.69 -18.18 4.63
N ALA A 239 -13.30 -18.10 3.45
CA ALA A 239 -13.12 -17.01 2.49
C ALA A 239 -13.39 -15.60 3.07
N PRO A 240 -14.45 -15.33 3.84
CA PRO A 240 -14.70 -13.97 4.36
C PRO A 240 -13.55 -13.45 5.23
N THR A 241 -13.08 -14.27 6.16
CA THR A 241 -11.98 -13.90 7.07
C THR A 241 -10.65 -13.80 6.33
N ALA A 242 -10.38 -14.74 5.41
CA ALA A 242 -9.17 -14.68 4.58
C ALA A 242 -9.11 -13.40 3.75
N LEU A 243 -10.23 -13.00 3.12
CA LEU A 243 -10.33 -11.77 2.34
C LEU A 243 -10.18 -10.51 3.20
N ALA A 244 -10.69 -10.53 4.43
CA ALA A 244 -10.49 -9.42 5.37
C ALA A 244 -9.00 -9.20 5.66
N VAL A 245 -8.26 -10.28 5.92
CA VAL A 245 -6.82 -10.22 6.18
C VAL A 245 -6.05 -9.81 4.92
N MET A 246 -6.42 -10.34 3.75
CA MET A 246 -5.80 -9.95 2.47
C MET A 246 -6.00 -8.45 2.18
N GLY A 247 -7.21 -7.92 2.44
CA GLY A 247 -7.49 -6.50 2.30
C GLY A 247 -6.63 -5.63 3.23
N LEU A 248 -6.49 -6.04 4.50
CA LEU A 248 -5.59 -5.38 5.45
C LEU A 248 -4.14 -5.40 4.97
N GLN A 249 -3.66 -6.57 4.50
CA GLN A 249 -2.30 -6.70 3.97
C GLN A 249 -2.07 -5.84 2.73
N LEU A 250 -3.05 -5.70 1.85
CA LEU A 250 -2.96 -4.81 0.70
C LEU A 250 -2.76 -3.35 1.14
N GLY A 251 -3.50 -2.91 2.17
CA GLY A 251 -3.29 -1.58 2.76
C GLY A 251 -1.88 -1.38 3.31
N TYR A 252 -1.34 -2.37 4.04
CA TYR A 252 0.05 -2.32 4.52
C TYR A 252 1.09 -2.30 3.40
N MET A 253 0.88 -3.03 2.31
CA MET A 253 1.80 -3.02 1.16
C MET A 253 1.90 -1.64 0.52
N LEU A 254 0.81 -0.89 0.44
CA LEU A 254 0.80 0.46 -0.12
C LEU A 254 1.47 1.49 0.79
N GLY A 255 1.29 1.37 2.12
CA GLY A 255 1.93 2.28 3.07
C GLY A 255 3.35 1.89 3.48
N GLY A 256 3.68 0.61 3.42
CA GLY A 256 4.94 0.03 3.92
C GLY A 256 6.02 -0.21 2.86
N SER A 257 5.77 0.12 1.59
CA SER A 257 6.71 -0.13 0.50
C SER A 257 7.92 0.82 0.44
N ILE A 258 7.98 1.86 1.27
CA ILE A 258 9.01 2.90 1.25
C ILE A 258 10.42 2.30 1.22
N LEU A 259 10.72 1.38 2.13
CA LEU A 259 12.05 0.75 2.22
C LEU A 259 12.38 -0.09 0.98
N ILE A 260 11.40 -0.84 0.46
CA ILE A 260 11.58 -1.67 -0.72
C ILE A 260 11.76 -0.79 -1.96
N GLU A 261 10.92 0.23 -2.12
CA GLU A 261 11.05 1.19 -3.22
C GLU A 261 12.40 1.90 -3.19
N THR A 262 12.93 2.20 -2.00
CA THR A 262 14.26 2.80 -1.84
C THR A 262 15.38 1.81 -2.22
N VAL A 263 15.34 0.56 -1.72
CA VAL A 263 16.35 -0.47 -2.02
C VAL A 263 16.45 -0.74 -3.51
N PHE A 264 15.30 -0.87 -4.18
CA PHE A 264 15.24 -1.16 -5.61
C PHE A 264 15.21 0.10 -6.50
N SER A 265 15.30 1.31 -5.92
CA SER A 265 15.09 2.57 -6.64
C SER A 265 13.84 2.53 -7.52
N TRP A 266 12.79 1.87 -7.03
CA TRP A 266 11.49 1.79 -7.69
C TRP A 266 10.80 3.15 -7.60
N PRO A 267 10.40 3.79 -8.73
CA PRO A 267 9.91 5.17 -8.72
C PRO A 267 8.46 5.27 -8.22
N GLY A 268 8.22 4.74 -7.04
CA GLY A 268 6.95 4.76 -6.34
C GLY A 268 6.81 5.94 -5.37
N SER A 269 5.67 5.98 -4.71
CA SER A 269 5.29 7.05 -3.78
C SER A 269 6.14 7.07 -2.51
N GLY A 270 6.65 5.91 -2.07
CA GLY A 270 7.56 5.84 -0.92
C GLY A 270 8.94 6.41 -1.26
N LEU A 271 9.50 6.10 -2.44
CA LEU A 271 10.75 6.70 -2.90
C LEU A 271 10.58 8.21 -3.11
N LEU A 272 9.43 8.64 -3.66
CA LEU A 272 9.11 10.06 -3.84
C LEU A 272 9.03 10.78 -2.49
N LEU A 273 8.36 10.19 -1.51
CA LEU A 273 8.26 10.72 -0.14
C LEU A 273 9.65 10.85 0.51
N ASN A 274 10.47 9.81 0.39
CA ASN A 274 11.84 9.80 0.90
C ASN A 274 12.67 10.95 0.27
N SER A 275 12.59 11.10 -1.05
CA SER A 275 13.28 12.18 -1.77
C SER A 275 12.79 13.57 -1.31
N ALA A 276 11.47 13.75 -1.14
CA ALA A 276 10.90 15.01 -0.67
C ALA A 276 11.40 15.39 0.74
N ILE A 277 11.56 14.40 1.64
CA ILE A 277 12.10 14.61 2.98
C ILE A 277 13.55 15.08 2.92
N PHE A 278 14.42 14.37 2.19
CA PHE A 278 15.84 14.71 2.10
C PHE A 278 16.10 16.04 1.38
N GLN A 279 15.30 16.36 0.37
CA GLN A 279 15.38 17.62 -0.37
C GLN A 279 14.65 18.78 0.33
N ARG A 280 13.97 18.51 1.46
CA ARG A 280 13.14 19.50 2.17
C ARG A 280 12.07 20.14 1.28
N ASP A 281 11.55 19.38 0.34
CA ASP A 281 10.52 19.81 -0.59
C ASP A 281 9.15 19.69 0.08
N LEU A 282 8.75 20.76 0.78
CA LEU A 282 7.53 20.78 1.57
C LEU A 282 6.25 20.61 0.74
N PRO A 283 6.06 21.27 -0.42
CA PRO A 283 4.89 21.04 -1.26
C PRO A 283 4.78 19.57 -1.74
N LEU A 284 5.90 19.00 -2.19
CA LEU A 284 5.95 17.60 -2.63
C LEU A 284 5.67 16.64 -1.47
N LEU A 285 6.25 16.91 -0.29
CA LEU A 285 6.02 16.12 0.93
C LEU A 285 4.54 16.13 1.32
N GLN A 286 3.92 17.33 1.44
CA GLN A 286 2.52 17.48 1.80
C GLN A 286 1.58 16.82 0.79
N GLY A 287 1.80 17.10 -0.49
CA GLY A 287 0.99 16.54 -1.57
C GLY A 287 1.08 15.02 -1.61
N THR A 288 2.28 14.45 -1.41
CA THR A 288 2.48 13.00 -1.38
C THR A 288 1.74 12.36 -0.20
N ILE A 289 1.88 12.90 1.02
CA ILE A 289 1.19 12.35 2.20
C ILE A 289 -0.34 12.46 2.03
N LEU A 290 -0.84 13.61 1.56
CA LEU A 290 -2.28 13.82 1.36
C LEU A 290 -2.87 12.84 0.35
N VAL A 291 -2.24 12.69 -0.81
CA VAL A 291 -2.72 11.78 -1.87
C VAL A 291 -2.62 10.33 -1.42
N LEU A 292 -1.53 9.93 -0.74
CA LEU A 292 -1.41 8.58 -0.17
C LEU A 292 -2.49 8.29 0.87
N ALA A 293 -2.80 9.24 1.75
CA ALA A 293 -3.85 9.07 2.74
C ALA A 293 -5.23 8.95 2.09
N MET A 294 -5.54 9.77 1.07
CA MET A 294 -6.77 9.65 0.30
C MET A 294 -6.85 8.30 -0.40
N PHE A 295 -5.76 7.87 -1.03
CA PHE A 295 -5.69 6.57 -1.70
C PHE A 295 -5.91 5.42 -0.72
N PHE A 296 -5.29 5.46 0.46
CA PHE A 296 -5.48 4.47 1.53
C PHE A 296 -6.94 4.40 2.00
N VAL A 297 -7.59 5.56 2.19
CA VAL A 297 -9.01 5.62 2.57
C VAL A 297 -9.90 5.02 1.48
N ILE A 298 -9.66 5.36 0.21
CA ILE A 298 -10.41 4.79 -0.92
C ILE A 298 -10.21 3.28 -1.00
N LEU A 299 -8.98 2.81 -0.86
CA LEU A 299 -8.69 1.38 -0.88
C LEU A 299 -9.41 0.63 0.24
N ASN A 300 -9.35 1.14 1.49
CA ASN A 300 -10.07 0.52 2.60
C ASN A 300 -11.58 0.48 2.35
N LEU A 301 -12.14 1.54 1.78
CA LEU A 301 -13.56 1.57 1.39
C LEU A 301 -13.88 0.48 0.34
N LEU A 302 -13.02 0.30 -0.66
CA LEU A 302 -13.18 -0.75 -1.68
C LEU A 302 -13.09 -2.15 -1.06
N VAL A 303 -12.16 -2.36 -0.15
CA VAL A 303 -12.02 -3.63 0.60
C VAL A 303 -13.26 -3.90 1.46
N ASP A 304 -13.77 -2.91 2.19
CA ASP A 304 -14.99 -3.02 2.99
C ASP A 304 -16.22 -3.38 2.11
N ILE A 305 -16.34 -2.77 0.94
CA ILE A 305 -17.40 -3.06 -0.04
C ILE A 305 -17.26 -4.49 -0.56
N ALA A 306 -16.05 -4.91 -0.91
CA ALA A 306 -15.78 -6.27 -1.40
C ALA A 306 -16.14 -7.32 -0.32
N GLN A 307 -15.73 -7.09 0.94
CA GLN A 307 -16.08 -7.96 2.06
C GLN A 307 -17.60 -8.04 2.28
N ALA A 308 -18.31 -6.89 2.29
CA ALA A 308 -19.75 -6.85 2.44
C ALA A 308 -20.53 -7.48 1.26
N ALA A 309 -19.90 -7.56 0.06
CA ALA A 309 -20.46 -8.26 -1.08
C ALA A 309 -20.36 -9.78 -0.94
N ILE A 310 -19.29 -10.28 -0.30
CA ILE A 310 -19.00 -11.71 -0.16
C ILE A 310 -19.66 -12.28 1.11
N ASP A 311 -19.67 -11.52 2.20
CA ASP A 311 -20.31 -11.95 3.45
C ASP A 311 -21.66 -11.22 3.68
N PRO A 312 -22.80 -11.88 3.43
CA PRO A 312 -24.12 -11.27 3.63
C PRO A 312 -24.44 -10.99 5.10
N ARG A 313 -23.65 -11.51 6.06
CA ARG A 313 -23.85 -11.27 7.50
C ARG A 313 -23.46 -9.84 7.89
N ILE A 314 -22.50 -9.23 7.19
CA ILE A 314 -22.04 -7.84 7.42
C ILE A 314 -23.15 -6.81 7.09
N LYS A 315 -24.12 -7.18 6.26
CA LYS A 315 -25.21 -6.27 5.83
C LYS A 315 -26.31 -6.03 6.89
N ARG A 316 -26.28 -6.72 8.00
CA ARG A 316 -27.34 -6.71 9.02
C ARG A 316 -27.02 -5.92 10.29
N GLY A 317 -25.88 -5.21 10.33
CA GLY A 317 -25.44 -4.35 11.44
C GLY A 317 -25.57 -2.86 11.13
#